data_1b4eb05295a1cc9c13da4904b6a62466
#
_entry.id   1b4eb05295a1cc9c13da4904b6a62466
#
_cell.length_a   1.000
_cell.length_b   1.000
_cell.length_c   1.000
_cell.angle_alpha   90.00
_cell.angle_beta   90.00
_cell.angle_gamma   90.00
#
_symmetry.space_group_name_H-M   'P 1'
#
loop_
_entity.id
_entity.type
_entity.pdbx_description
1 polymer ?
#
loop_
_entity_poly.entity_id
_entity_poly.type
_entity_poly.pdbx_seq_one_letter_code
_entity_poly.pdbx_strand_id
1 'polypeptide(L)'
;MNTQVLPVNDKSIALAAELLQKGELVALPTETVYGIAADARNGKAVKKIFEAKGRPQDNPLIVHIYGMEMLKGIVSEVPDRAYKLAKAFWPGPLTMVMPRGGEVSDVTCAGLDTVGVRMPSHPVVQAVIKASGVAFAAPSANLSGKPSPTNAQDTLVDMDGRLPLILDGGESAVGVESTVVAVTGEHPMLLRPGYVTKEQMEEVLGEEVLVSPAILEKLKDGEVARSPGMKYKHYAPKAQVTILRSDFAKYKAYVEQHAAPGVWALCFDGEGAQLPVPFIEYGKNHDGVTQAHHLFTALRDLDKHGAEIVYARCPEQDGVSMAVYNRLIRAAAFRVVEL
;
A
#
# COMPACT_ATOMS: atom_id res chain seq x y z
N MET A 1 15.54 -13.50 17.06
CA MET A 1 16.18 -13.22 15.75
C MET A 1 16.64 -11.77 15.78
N ASN A 2 17.77 -11.42 15.17
CA ASN A 2 18.20 -10.03 15.00
C ASN A 2 17.97 -9.64 13.53
N THR A 3 17.25 -8.56 13.28
CA THR A 3 16.97 -8.07 11.92
C THR A 3 18.14 -7.21 11.43
N GLN A 4 18.75 -7.57 10.32
CA GLN A 4 19.82 -6.78 9.71
C GLN A 4 19.22 -5.76 8.74
N VAL A 5 19.71 -4.52 8.78
CA VAL A 5 19.45 -3.51 7.75
C VAL A 5 20.73 -3.33 6.95
N LEU A 6 20.68 -3.63 5.65
CA LEU A 6 21.85 -3.54 4.79
C LEU A 6 21.62 -2.55 3.65
N PRO A 7 22.64 -1.76 3.30
CA PRO A 7 22.59 -0.94 2.09
C PRO A 7 22.55 -1.82 0.85
N VAL A 8 21.97 -1.30 -0.23
CA VAL A 8 21.85 -2.04 -1.49
C VAL A 8 23.21 -2.13 -2.20
N ASN A 9 23.64 -3.35 -2.46
CA ASN A 9 24.78 -3.70 -3.29
C ASN A 9 24.64 -5.17 -3.75
N ASP A 10 25.53 -5.65 -4.62
CA ASP A 10 25.47 -7.01 -5.17
C ASP A 10 25.47 -8.10 -4.09
N LYS A 11 26.22 -7.90 -2.99
CA LYS A 11 26.29 -8.89 -1.89
C LYS A 11 24.97 -8.95 -1.12
N SER A 12 24.36 -7.80 -0.82
CA SER A 12 23.09 -7.75 -0.10
C SER A 12 21.92 -8.25 -0.97
N ILE A 13 21.94 -8.00 -2.29
CA ILE A 13 21.00 -8.58 -3.25
C ILE A 13 21.13 -10.11 -3.30
N ALA A 14 22.36 -10.63 -3.39
CA ALA A 14 22.60 -12.08 -3.40
C ALA A 14 22.13 -12.74 -2.09
N LEU A 15 22.39 -12.11 -0.93
CA LEU A 15 21.92 -12.60 0.37
C LEU A 15 20.38 -12.60 0.44
N ALA A 16 19.73 -11.55 -0.04
CA ALA A 16 18.26 -11.48 -0.09
C ALA A 16 17.68 -12.60 -0.96
N ALA A 17 18.29 -12.85 -2.13
CA ALA A 17 17.90 -13.93 -3.04
C ALA A 17 18.06 -15.30 -2.39
N GLU A 18 19.16 -15.56 -1.72
CA GLU A 18 19.43 -16.81 -1.00
C GLU A 18 18.40 -17.05 0.13
N LEU A 19 18.09 -16.03 0.93
CA LEU A 19 17.11 -16.12 1.99
C LEU A 19 15.73 -16.47 1.45
N LEU A 20 15.30 -15.84 0.36
CA LEU A 20 14.00 -16.11 -0.27
C LEU A 20 13.92 -17.52 -0.85
N GLN A 21 15.01 -18.02 -1.48
CA GLN A 21 15.10 -19.40 -1.96
C GLN A 21 15.02 -20.43 -0.81
N LYS A 22 15.52 -20.08 0.37
CA LYS A 22 15.41 -20.91 1.59
C LYS A 22 14.03 -20.82 2.26
N GLY A 23 13.10 -20.02 1.72
CA GLY A 23 11.76 -19.79 2.29
C GLY A 23 11.78 -18.89 3.54
N GLU A 24 12.79 -18.01 3.65
CA GLU A 24 12.83 -16.96 4.66
C GLU A 24 12.21 -15.65 4.13
N LEU A 25 11.94 -14.69 5.03
CA LEU A 25 11.39 -13.39 4.70
C LEU A 25 12.49 -12.37 4.43
N VAL A 26 12.23 -11.44 3.52
CA VAL A 26 13.07 -10.25 3.32
C VAL A 26 12.17 -9.03 3.13
N ALA A 27 12.47 -7.91 3.79
CA ALA A 27 11.82 -6.65 3.48
C ALA A 27 12.59 -5.90 2.39
N LEU A 28 11.87 -5.47 1.36
CA LEU A 28 12.41 -4.87 0.15
C LEU A 28 11.75 -3.52 -0.15
N PRO A 29 12.54 -2.54 -0.65
CA PRO A 29 11.99 -1.29 -1.17
C PRO A 29 11.22 -1.54 -2.46
N THR A 30 10.10 -0.85 -2.63
CA THR A 30 9.44 -0.69 -3.93
C THR A 30 9.19 0.80 -4.18
N GLU A 31 8.80 1.17 -5.40
CA GLU A 31 8.43 2.54 -5.71
C GLU A 31 7.18 3.01 -4.95
N THR A 32 6.36 2.08 -4.45
CA THR A 32 5.14 2.39 -3.69
C THR A 32 5.36 2.47 -2.19
N VAL A 33 5.69 1.35 -1.56
CA VAL A 33 5.98 1.19 -0.12
C VAL A 33 6.95 0.03 0.06
N TYR A 34 7.58 -0.10 1.21
CA TYR A 34 8.34 -1.30 1.55
C TYR A 34 7.43 -2.52 1.69
N GLY A 35 7.84 -3.65 1.15
CA GLY A 35 7.10 -4.91 1.19
C GLY A 35 7.88 -6.04 1.87
N ILE A 36 7.17 -6.96 2.54
CA ILE A 36 7.76 -8.21 3.05
C ILE A 36 7.60 -9.28 1.98
N ALA A 37 8.70 -9.75 1.42
CA ALA A 37 8.73 -10.75 0.36
C ALA A 37 8.86 -12.17 0.92
N ALA A 38 8.12 -13.11 0.31
CA ALA A 38 8.30 -14.55 0.42
C ALA A 38 7.96 -15.22 -0.91
N ASP A 39 8.47 -16.42 -1.18
CA ASP A 39 8.10 -17.21 -2.37
C ASP A 39 6.58 -17.45 -2.41
N ALA A 40 5.91 -16.91 -3.44
CA ALA A 40 4.46 -17.01 -3.61
C ALA A 40 3.94 -18.45 -3.80
N ARG A 41 4.81 -19.36 -4.22
CA ARG A 41 4.53 -20.79 -4.43
C ARG A 41 4.66 -21.59 -3.14
N ASN A 42 5.46 -21.09 -2.18
CA ASN A 42 5.74 -21.76 -0.92
C ASN A 42 4.78 -21.29 0.19
N GLY A 43 3.67 -22.01 0.37
CA GLY A 43 2.68 -21.66 1.38
C GLY A 43 3.23 -21.61 2.82
N LYS A 44 4.32 -22.36 3.14
CA LYS A 44 4.96 -22.25 4.47
C LYS A 44 5.71 -20.93 4.62
N ALA A 45 6.41 -20.48 3.58
CA ALA A 45 7.09 -19.19 3.59
C ALA A 45 6.08 -18.03 3.65
N VAL A 46 4.98 -18.11 2.88
CA VAL A 46 3.90 -17.11 2.90
C VAL A 46 3.23 -17.00 4.27
N LYS A 47 3.03 -18.12 5.00
CA LYS A 47 2.50 -18.10 6.37
C LYS A 47 3.36 -17.27 7.33
N LYS A 48 4.69 -17.31 7.18
CA LYS A 48 5.61 -16.46 7.96
C LYS A 48 5.33 -14.97 7.79
N ILE A 49 4.86 -14.51 6.60
CA ILE A 49 4.45 -13.12 6.39
C ILE A 49 3.31 -12.74 7.34
N PHE A 50 2.28 -13.56 7.41
CA PHE A 50 1.12 -13.29 8.28
C PHE A 50 1.52 -13.30 9.76
N GLU A 51 2.39 -14.23 10.17
CA GLU A 51 2.95 -14.29 11.53
C GLU A 51 3.77 -13.04 11.85
N ALA A 52 4.70 -12.64 10.97
CA ALA A 52 5.51 -11.44 11.17
C ALA A 52 4.68 -10.17 11.30
N LYS A 53 3.58 -10.05 10.52
CA LYS A 53 2.67 -8.90 10.55
C LYS A 53 1.63 -8.95 11.68
N GLY A 54 1.42 -10.09 12.32
CA GLY A 54 0.27 -10.30 13.20
C GLY A 54 -1.07 -10.14 12.44
N ARG A 55 -1.15 -10.65 11.20
CA ARG A 55 -2.29 -10.47 10.29
C ARG A 55 -3.05 -11.78 10.11
N PRO A 56 -4.42 -11.77 10.11
CA PRO A 56 -5.21 -12.93 9.70
C PRO A 56 -4.95 -13.34 8.24
N GLN A 57 -5.08 -14.65 7.94
CA GLN A 57 -4.81 -15.21 6.61
C GLN A 57 -6.03 -15.17 5.66
N ASP A 58 -6.96 -14.26 5.87
CA ASP A 58 -8.22 -14.14 5.16
C ASP A 58 -8.25 -13.03 4.08
N ASN A 59 -7.08 -12.54 3.68
CA ASN A 59 -6.94 -11.43 2.75
C ASN A 59 -5.76 -11.71 1.81
N PRO A 60 -5.96 -11.78 0.48
CA PRO A 60 -4.95 -12.19 -0.48
C PRO A 60 -3.72 -11.28 -0.47
N LEU A 61 -2.60 -11.80 -0.97
CA LEU A 61 -1.37 -11.07 -1.19
C LEU A 61 -1.14 -10.82 -2.68
N ILE A 62 -0.36 -9.80 -3.00
CA ILE A 62 0.01 -9.47 -4.38
C ILE A 62 1.31 -10.19 -4.73
N VAL A 63 1.31 -10.87 -5.87
CA VAL A 63 2.49 -11.54 -6.42
C VAL A 63 3.30 -10.54 -7.25
N HIS A 64 4.60 -10.41 -6.95
CA HIS A 64 5.53 -9.53 -7.65
C HIS A 64 6.41 -10.33 -8.60
N ILE A 65 6.54 -9.85 -9.83
CA ILE A 65 7.31 -10.45 -10.93
C ILE A 65 8.31 -9.42 -11.50
N TYR A 66 9.28 -9.87 -12.29
CA TYR A 66 10.20 -8.98 -13.02
C TYR A 66 9.98 -8.98 -14.53
N GLY A 67 9.21 -9.93 -15.06
CA GLY A 67 8.95 -10.05 -16.50
C GLY A 67 7.66 -10.82 -16.78
N MET A 68 7.09 -10.61 -17.98
CA MET A 68 5.83 -11.25 -18.40
C MET A 68 5.93 -12.78 -18.47
N GLU A 69 7.12 -13.31 -18.73
CA GLU A 69 7.40 -14.75 -18.77
C GLU A 69 7.13 -15.44 -17.44
N MET A 70 7.24 -14.72 -16.31
CA MET A 70 6.92 -15.25 -14.99
C MET A 70 5.43 -15.44 -14.73
N LEU A 71 4.55 -14.89 -15.57
CA LEU A 71 3.10 -15.13 -15.46
C LEU A 71 2.72 -16.59 -15.68
N LYS A 72 3.56 -17.34 -16.42
CA LYS A 72 3.33 -18.76 -16.65
C LYS A 72 3.25 -19.52 -15.33
N GLY A 73 2.14 -20.22 -15.11
CA GLY A 73 1.87 -20.94 -13.87
C GLY A 73 1.34 -20.10 -12.70
N ILE A 74 1.60 -18.77 -12.69
CA ILE A 74 1.04 -17.84 -11.70
C ILE A 74 -0.42 -17.53 -12.05
N VAL A 75 -0.70 -17.28 -13.33
CA VAL A 75 -2.05 -17.09 -13.86
C VAL A 75 -2.40 -18.23 -14.82
N SER A 76 -3.67 -18.60 -14.90
CA SER A 76 -4.15 -19.59 -15.86
C SER A 76 -4.40 -18.98 -17.24
N GLU A 77 -4.68 -17.67 -17.27
CA GLU A 77 -4.95 -16.88 -18.45
C GLU A 77 -4.51 -15.45 -18.25
N VAL A 78 -4.02 -14.80 -19.31
CA VAL A 78 -3.71 -13.36 -19.35
C VAL A 78 -4.73 -12.69 -20.28
N PRO A 79 -5.75 -11.98 -19.73
CA PRO A 79 -6.75 -11.30 -20.56
C PRO A 79 -6.12 -10.19 -21.43
N ASP A 80 -6.73 -9.88 -22.59
CA ASP A 80 -6.26 -8.80 -23.47
C ASP A 80 -6.14 -7.45 -22.77
N ARG A 81 -7.05 -7.14 -21.84
CA ARG A 81 -6.98 -5.95 -20.97
C ARG A 81 -5.69 -5.90 -20.18
N ALA A 82 -5.24 -7.06 -19.66
CA ALA A 82 -3.99 -7.15 -18.90
C ALA A 82 -2.78 -6.85 -19.78
N TYR A 83 -2.74 -7.31 -21.02
CA TYR A 83 -1.66 -6.97 -21.96
C TYR A 83 -1.61 -5.47 -22.27
N LYS A 84 -2.77 -4.83 -22.51
CA LYS A 84 -2.85 -3.38 -22.77
C LYS A 84 -2.34 -2.58 -21.58
N LEU A 85 -2.82 -2.88 -20.36
CA LEU A 85 -2.42 -2.20 -19.14
C LEU A 85 -0.95 -2.48 -18.76
N ALA A 86 -0.46 -3.71 -18.94
CA ALA A 86 0.94 -4.06 -18.73
C ALA A 86 1.87 -3.24 -19.64
N LYS A 87 1.52 -3.11 -20.91
CA LYS A 87 2.31 -2.32 -21.88
C LYS A 87 2.41 -0.84 -21.49
N ALA A 88 1.35 -0.29 -20.88
CA ALA A 88 1.29 1.11 -20.49
C ALA A 88 1.91 1.39 -19.10
N PHE A 89 1.74 0.46 -18.14
CA PHE A 89 2.00 0.75 -16.71
C PHE A 89 2.95 -0.24 -16.03
N TRP A 90 3.47 -1.26 -16.70
CA TRP A 90 4.50 -2.16 -16.17
C TRP A 90 5.86 -1.96 -16.88
N PRO A 91 6.95 -1.94 -16.11
CA PRO A 91 7.01 -1.99 -14.65
C PRO A 91 6.48 -0.71 -13.99
N GLY A 92 5.70 -0.85 -12.89
CA GLY A 92 5.10 0.29 -12.22
C GLY A 92 4.07 -0.06 -11.14
N PRO A 93 3.36 0.98 -10.61
CA PRO A 93 2.50 0.86 -9.44
C PRO A 93 1.08 0.36 -9.77
N LEU A 94 0.94 -0.58 -10.70
CA LEU A 94 -0.34 -1.20 -11.07
C LEU A 94 -0.33 -2.70 -10.74
N THR A 95 -1.33 -3.14 -10.00
CA THR A 95 -1.64 -4.55 -9.74
C THR A 95 -2.86 -4.95 -10.54
N MET A 96 -2.77 -6.02 -11.30
CA MET A 96 -3.89 -6.60 -12.04
C MET A 96 -4.33 -7.91 -11.38
N VAL A 97 -5.63 -8.04 -11.12
CA VAL A 97 -6.24 -9.28 -10.62
C VAL A 97 -6.69 -10.10 -11.82
N MET A 98 -6.12 -11.31 -11.93
CA MET A 98 -6.30 -12.24 -13.05
C MET A 98 -6.71 -13.64 -12.53
N PRO A 99 -7.20 -14.54 -13.39
CA PRO A 99 -7.49 -15.92 -13.01
C PRO A 99 -6.22 -16.62 -12.50
N ARG A 100 -6.32 -17.28 -11.35
CA ARG A 100 -5.20 -17.93 -10.67
C ARG A 100 -4.69 -19.14 -11.44
N GLY A 101 -3.37 -19.28 -11.56
CA GLY A 101 -2.69 -20.49 -12.04
C GLY A 101 -2.40 -21.49 -10.93
N GLY A 102 -1.98 -22.69 -11.32
CA GLY A 102 -1.78 -23.82 -10.41
C GLY A 102 -0.55 -23.74 -9.51
N GLU A 103 0.42 -22.83 -9.80
CA GLU A 103 1.67 -22.77 -9.04
C GLU A 103 1.61 -21.87 -7.80
N VAL A 104 0.62 -20.98 -7.70
CA VAL A 104 0.47 -20.08 -6.56
C VAL A 104 -0.21 -20.78 -5.38
N SER A 105 0.34 -20.64 -4.19
CA SER A 105 -0.21 -21.31 -3.01
C SER A 105 -1.59 -20.76 -2.62
N ASP A 106 -2.45 -21.60 -2.04
CA ASP A 106 -3.76 -21.19 -1.51
C ASP A 106 -3.65 -20.08 -0.47
N VAL A 107 -2.58 -20.11 0.33
CA VAL A 107 -2.32 -19.09 1.35
C VAL A 107 -2.07 -17.72 0.72
N THR A 108 -1.40 -17.67 -0.43
CA THR A 108 -1.14 -16.42 -1.17
C THR A 108 -2.44 -15.78 -1.67
N CYS A 109 -3.36 -16.60 -2.18
CA CYS A 109 -4.63 -16.16 -2.75
C CYS A 109 -5.77 -16.11 -1.71
N ALA A 110 -5.55 -16.48 -0.46
CA ALA A 110 -6.59 -16.63 0.57
C ALA A 110 -7.77 -17.51 0.09
N GLY A 111 -7.47 -18.56 -0.69
CA GLY A 111 -8.46 -19.49 -1.25
C GLY A 111 -9.26 -18.97 -2.44
N LEU A 112 -8.95 -17.77 -2.95
CA LEU A 112 -9.63 -17.22 -4.14
C LEU A 112 -9.15 -17.92 -5.42
N ASP A 113 -10.00 -17.91 -6.45
CA ASP A 113 -9.73 -18.35 -7.80
C ASP A 113 -8.99 -17.30 -8.67
N THR A 114 -8.64 -16.18 -8.05
CA THR A 114 -7.92 -15.07 -8.66
C THR A 114 -6.63 -14.75 -7.91
N VAL A 115 -5.70 -14.10 -8.59
CA VAL A 115 -4.43 -13.62 -8.03
C VAL A 115 -4.13 -12.21 -8.51
N GLY A 116 -3.74 -11.33 -7.59
CA GLY A 116 -3.20 -10.03 -7.94
C GLY A 116 -1.73 -10.13 -8.31
N VAL A 117 -1.35 -9.65 -9.49
CA VAL A 117 0.04 -9.65 -9.97
C VAL A 117 0.50 -8.24 -10.28
N ARG A 118 1.75 -7.93 -9.95
CA ARG A 118 2.39 -6.65 -10.22
C ARG A 118 3.84 -6.83 -10.68
N MET A 119 4.28 -5.98 -11.58
CA MET A 119 5.70 -5.82 -11.95
C MET A 119 6.17 -4.46 -11.41
N PRO A 120 6.78 -4.40 -10.20
CA PRO A 120 7.23 -3.14 -9.61
C PRO A 120 8.38 -2.53 -10.41
N SER A 121 8.51 -1.18 -10.40
CA SER A 121 9.56 -0.50 -11.15
C SER A 121 10.85 -0.28 -10.37
N HIS A 122 10.86 -0.50 -9.06
CA HIS A 122 12.04 -0.24 -8.23
C HIS A 122 13.18 -1.22 -8.56
N PRO A 123 14.41 -0.74 -8.87
CA PRO A 123 15.50 -1.59 -9.37
C PRO A 123 15.94 -2.68 -8.39
N VAL A 124 15.88 -2.42 -7.09
CA VAL A 124 16.28 -3.38 -6.05
C VAL A 124 15.37 -4.60 -6.05
N VAL A 125 14.06 -4.42 -5.99
CA VAL A 125 13.12 -5.55 -5.99
C VAL A 125 13.20 -6.33 -7.29
N GLN A 126 13.36 -5.66 -8.43
CA GLN A 126 13.60 -6.29 -9.73
C GLN A 126 14.87 -7.17 -9.72
N ALA A 127 15.97 -6.63 -9.21
CA ALA A 127 17.23 -7.36 -9.12
C ALA A 127 17.12 -8.60 -8.21
N VAL A 128 16.44 -8.46 -7.06
CA VAL A 128 16.25 -9.59 -6.12
C VAL A 128 15.35 -10.67 -6.72
N ILE A 129 14.22 -10.30 -7.41
CA ILE A 129 13.38 -11.29 -8.10
C ILE A 129 14.20 -12.03 -9.16
N LYS A 130 14.97 -11.30 -9.97
CA LYS A 130 15.81 -11.87 -11.02
C LYS A 130 16.90 -12.78 -10.46
N ALA A 131 17.58 -12.37 -9.39
CA ALA A 131 18.64 -13.15 -8.76
C ALA A 131 18.11 -14.42 -8.07
N SER A 132 16.93 -14.36 -7.44
CA SER A 132 16.32 -15.51 -6.76
C SER A 132 15.60 -16.46 -7.72
N GLY A 133 15.12 -15.97 -8.87
CA GLY A 133 14.24 -16.71 -9.76
C GLY A 133 12.83 -16.97 -9.18
N VAL A 134 12.48 -16.27 -8.09
CA VAL A 134 11.26 -16.50 -7.33
C VAL A 134 10.28 -15.32 -7.49
N ALA A 135 9.01 -15.62 -7.81
CA ALA A 135 7.95 -14.63 -7.72
C ALA A 135 7.54 -14.44 -6.25
N PHE A 136 7.44 -13.19 -5.80
CA PHE A 136 7.20 -12.89 -4.38
C PHE A 136 5.73 -12.62 -4.08
N ALA A 137 5.21 -13.24 -3.03
CA ALA A 137 4.05 -12.69 -2.33
C ALA A 137 4.56 -11.56 -1.41
N ALA A 138 4.09 -10.33 -1.61
CA ALA A 138 4.62 -9.19 -0.87
C ALA A 138 3.54 -8.17 -0.47
N PRO A 139 3.02 -8.21 0.77
CA PRO A 139 2.28 -7.10 1.37
C PRO A 139 3.24 -6.03 1.90
N SER A 140 2.70 -4.86 2.28
CA SER A 140 3.47 -3.79 2.94
C SER A 140 4.17 -4.27 4.23
N ALA A 141 5.33 -3.71 4.54
CA ALA A 141 6.22 -4.16 5.62
C ALA A 141 5.91 -3.52 7.00
N ASN A 142 4.63 -3.35 7.33
CA ASN A 142 4.15 -2.85 8.63
C ASN A 142 3.48 -3.96 9.45
N LEU A 143 3.41 -3.76 10.76
CA LEU A 143 2.46 -4.49 11.61
C LEU A 143 1.03 -4.23 11.16
N SER A 144 0.17 -5.24 11.23
CA SER A 144 -1.22 -5.14 10.77
C SER A 144 -1.93 -3.95 11.42
N GLY A 145 -2.60 -3.13 10.62
CA GLY A 145 -3.33 -1.95 11.08
C GLY A 145 -2.54 -0.64 11.06
N LYS A 146 -1.21 -0.67 11.16
CA LYS A 146 -0.37 0.54 11.12
C LYS A 146 -0.20 1.13 9.71
N PRO A 147 0.22 2.40 9.58
CA PRO A 147 0.58 2.99 8.29
C PRO A 147 1.71 2.21 7.60
N SER A 148 1.66 2.08 6.28
CA SER A 148 2.70 1.38 5.51
C SER A 148 4.03 2.14 5.59
N PRO A 149 5.19 1.47 5.74
CA PRO A 149 6.48 2.14 5.76
C PRO A 149 6.93 2.48 4.34
N THR A 150 7.52 3.65 4.18
CA THR A 150 8.08 4.17 2.93
C THR A 150 9.59 4.23 2.93
N ASN A 151 10.24 3.84 4.04
CA ASN A 151 11.69 3.78 4.22
C ASN A 151 12.11 2.60 5.10
N ALA A 152 13.40 2.29 5.11
CA ALA A 152 13.96 1.17 5.87
C ALA A 152 13.84 1.35 7.39
N GLN A 153 13.97 2.58 7.89
CA GLN A 153 13.92 2.87 9.32
C GLN A 153 12.53 2.59 9.90
N ASP A 154 11.46 3.05 9.25
CA ASP A 154 10.09 2.77 9.67
C ASP A 154 9.73 1.28 9.51
N THR A 155 10.34 0.62 8.51
CA THR A 155 10.24 -0.85 8.34
C THR A 155 10.88 -1.56 9.53
N LEU A 156 12.07 -1.15 9.96
CA LEU A 156 12.75 -1.73 11.11
C LEU A 156 11.94 -1.58 12.40
N VAL A 157 11.34 -0.40 12.65
CA VAL A 157 10.48 -0.16 13.84
C VAL A 157 9.37 -1.21 13.97
N ASP A 158 8.81 -1.66 12.84
CA ASP A 158 7.71 -2.64 12.86
C ASP A 158 8.19 -4.10 12.77
N MET A 159 9.33 -4.36 12.12
CA MET A 159 9.77 -5.70 11.73
C MET A 159 11.01 -6.21 12.47
N ASP A 160 11.59 -5.44 13.39
CA ASP A 160 12.72 -5.91 14.17
C ASP A 160 12.39 -7.21 14.93
N GLY A 161 13.30 -8.17 14.84
CA GLY A 161 13.12 -9.51 15.42
C GLY A 161 12.14 -10.43 14.69
N ARG A 162 11.49 -9.97 13.60
CA ARG A 162 10.42 -10.71 12.90
C ARG A 162 10.82 -11.27 11.53
N LEU A 163 11.87 -10.71 10.94
CA LEU A 163 12.46 -11.17 9.69
C LEU A 163 13.99 -10.93 9.70
N PRO A 164 14.77 -11.69 8.94
CA PRO A 164 16.24 -11.63 9.03
C PRO A 164 16.86 -10.40 8.37
N LEU A 165 16.24 -9.84 7.29
CA LEU A 165 16.91 -8.85 6.45
C LEU A 165 15.93 -7.78 5.95
N ILE A 166 16.36 -6.52 6.02
CA ILE A 166 15.78 -5.36 5.34
C ILE A 166 16.85 -4.80 4.39
N LEU A 167 16.53 -4.64 3.11
CA LEU A 167 17.38 -3.90 2.18
C LEU A 167 16.99 -2.42 2.19
N ASP A 168 17.94 -1.55 2.53
CA ASP A 168 17.73 -0.10 2.50
C ASP A 168 18.01 0.45 1.10
N GLY A 169 16.94 0.73 0.37
CA GLY A 169 16.98 1.34 -0.97
C GLY A 169 16.49 2.80 -0.98
N GLY A 170 16.44 3.46 0.18
CA GLY A 170 15.95 4.83 0.32
C GLY A 170 14.42 4.92 0.42
N GLU A 171 13.90 6.11 0.18
CA GLU A 171 12.47 6.39 0.27
C GLU A 171 11.70 5.92 -0.97
N SER A 172 10.48 5.43 -0.76
CA SER A 172 9.55 5.05 -1.83
C SER A 172 9.02 6.29 -2.55
N ALA A 173 9.18 6.37 -3.87
CA ALA A 173 8.86 7.58 -4.65
C ALA A 173 7.35 7.91 -4.70
N VAL A 174 6.47 6.92 -4.61
CA VAL A 174 5.00 7.09 -4.69
C VAL A 174 4.37 7.31 -3.31
N GLY A 175 4.79 6.56 -2.29
CA GLY A 175 4.37 6.72 -0.89
C GLY A 175 3.05 6.03 -0.51
N VAL A 176 2.23 5.60 -1.46
CA VAL A 176 1.01 4.80 -1.22
C VAL A 176 1.06 3.50 -2.03
N GLU A 177 0.32 2.47 -1.61
CA GLU A 177 0.31 1.18 -2.30
C GLU A 177 -0.25 1.30 -3.72
N SER A 178 0.09 0.31 -4.56
CA SER A 178 -0.33 0.21 -5.97
C SER A 178 -1.84 0.32 -6.16
N THR A 179 -2.25 0.84 -7.31
CA THR A 179 -3.59 0.66 -7.85
C THR A 179 -3.86 -0.83 -8.02
N VAL A 180 -5.08 -1.28 -7.69
CA VAL A 180 -5.51 -2.67 -7.93
C VAL A 180 -6.76 -2.66 -8.80
N VAL A 181 -6.68 -3.31 -9.96
CA VAL A 181 -7.79 -3.44 -10.91
C VAL A 181 -8.04 -4.92 -11.22
N ALA A 182 -9.29 -5.35 -11.15
CA ALA A 182 -9.72 -6.63 -11.71
C ALA A 182 -9.92 -6.45 -13.22
N VAL A 183 -9.22 -7.25 -14.00
CA VAL A 183 -9.27 -7.20 -15.49
C VAL A 183 -10.14 -8.29 -16.10
N THR A 184 -10.80 -9.07 -15.24
CA THR A 184 -11.74 -10.14 -15.57
C THR A 184 -13.19 -9.65 -15.47
N GLY A 185 -14.12 -10.39 -16.06
CA GLY A 185 -15.55 -10.04 -16.07
C GLY A 185 -15.94 -9.13 -17.23
N GLU A 186 -17.20 -8.69 -17.23
CA GLU A 186 -17.77 -7.87 -18.32
C GLU A 186 -17.07 -6.52 -18.44
N HIS A 187 -16.81 -5.87 -17.30
CA HIS A 187 -16.05 -4.61 -17.21
C HIS A 187 -14.86 -4.74 -16.25
N PRO A 188 -13.76 -4.01 -16.52
CA PRO A 188 -12.68 -3.90 -15.55
C PRO A 188 -13.17 -3.14 -14.31
N MET A 189 -12.69 -3.53 -13.13
CA MET A 189 -13.14 -2.93 -11.86
C MET A 189 -11.98 -2.48 -11.00
N LEU A 190 -11.94 -1.19 -10.66
CA LEU A 190 -11.01 -0.64 -9.69
C LEU A 190 -11.38 -1.15 -8.29
N LEU A 191 -10.45 -1.90 -7.67
CA LEU A 191 -10.61 -2.47 -6.33
C LEU A 191 -9.90 -1.64 -5.25
N ARG A 192 -8.83 -0.94 -5.63
CA ARG A 192 -8.08 -0.04 -4.75
C ARG A 192 -7.46 1.08 -5.58
N PRO A 193 -7.75 2.37 -5.29
CA PRO A 193 -7.11 3.47 -5.97
C PRO A 193 -5.63 3.59 -5.55
N GLY A 194 -4.78 4.06 -6.47
CA GLY A 194 -3.36 4.27 -6.31
C GLY A 194 -2.83 5.33 -7.26
N TYR A 195 -1.55 5.27 -7.59
CA TYR A 195 -0.89 6.25 -8.45
C TYR A 195 -1.36 6.17 -9.92
N VAL A 196 -1.65 4.97 -10.42
CA VAL A 196 -2.30 4.80 -11.74
C VAL A 196 -3.79 5.05 -11.52
N THR A 197 -4.33 6.08 -12.19
CA THR A 197 -5.71 6.52 -11.99
C THR A 197 -6.72 5.75 -12.85
N LYS A 198 -8.00 5.86 -12.50
CA LYS A 198 -9.11 5.30 -13.28
C LYS A 198 -9.08 5.83 -14.70
N GLU A 199 -8.95 7.14 -14.85
CA GLU A 199 -8.97 7.86 -16.13
C GLU A 199 -7.84 7.39 -17.05
N GLN A 200 -6.63 7.21 -16.50
CA GLN A 200 -5.48 6.67 -17.26
C GLN A 200 -5.73 5.24 -17.74
N MET A 201 -6.38 4.40 -16.92
CA MET A 201 -6.72 3.04 -17.35
C MET A 201 -7.80 3.03 -18.42
N GLU A 202 -8.82 3.88 -18.31
CA GLU A 202 -9.88 4.04 -19.32
C GLU A 202 -9.33 4.51 -20.66
N GLU A 203 -8.40 5.46 -20.65
CA GLU A 203 -7.71 5.92 -21.88
C GLU A 203 -6.98 4.79 -22.59
N VAL A 204 -6.26 3.93 -21.83
CA VAL A 204 -5.52 2.79 -22.40
C VAL A 204 -6.45 1.68 -22.89
N LEU A 205 -7.52 1.42 -22.14
CA LEU A 205 -8.44 0.30 -22.46
C LEU A 205 -9.44 0.66 -23.55
N GLY A 206 -9.86 1.94 -23.63
CA GLY A 206 -10.95 2.40 -24.48
C GLY A 206 -12.34 1.97 -23.99
N GLU A 207 -12.46 1.67 -22.69
CA GLU A 207 -13.72 1.26 -22.04
C GLU A 207 -13.78 1.79 -20.59
N GLU A 208 -14.99 1.86 -20.03
CA GLU A 208 -15.21 2.29 -18.66
C GLU A 208 -14.60 1.32 -17.64
N VAL A 209 -13.92 1.86 -16.62
CA VAL A 209 -13.44 1.12 -15.45
C VAL A 209 -14.40 1.37 -14.29
N LEU A 210 -15.14 0.35 -13.88
CA LEU A 210 -16.07 0.46 -12.75
C LEU A 210 -15.31 0.67 -11.44
N VAL A 211 -15.93 1.37 -10.50
CA VAL A 211 -15.36 1.60 -9.15
C VAL A 211 -16.06 0.71 -8.15
N SER A 212 -15.30 -0.10 -7.43
CA SER A 212 -15.88 -0.95 -6.37
C SER A 212 -16.44 -0.08 -5.22
N PRO A 213 -17.68 -0.29 -4.78
CA PRO A 213 -18.25 0.43 -3.63
C PRO A 213 -17.39 0.34 -2.35
N ALA A 214 -16.69 -0.77 -2.17
CA ALA A 214 -15.80 -1.00 -1.04
C ALA A 214 -14.59 -0.05 -0.96
N ILE A 215 -14.36 0.79 -1.98
CA ILE A 215 -13.31 1.83 -1.94
C ILE A 215 -13.66 2.94 -0.94
N LEU A 216 -14.90 3.39 -0.93
CA LEU A 216 -15.38 4.50 -0.11
C LEU A 216 -16.26 4.05 1.06
N GLU A 217 -16.75 2.83 1.01
CA GLU A 217 -17.65 2.27 2.03
C GLU A 217 -16.96 1.16 2.84
N LYS A 218 -17.48 0.94 4.03
CA LYS A 218 -17.07 -0.18 4.87
C LYS A 218 -17.65 -1.47 4.28
N LEU A 219 -16.81 -2.50 4.12
CA LEU A 219 -17.32 -3.83 3.73
C LEU A 219 -18.38 -4.30 4.73
N LYS A 220 -19.46 -4.85 4.23
CA LYS A 220 -20.50 -5.46 5.06
C LYS A 220 -19.99 -6.76 5.69
N ASP A 221 -20.56 -7.13 6.83
CA ASP A 221 -20.22 -8.38 7.49
C ASP A 221 -20.51 -9.58 6.56
N GLY A 222 -19.49 -10.43 6.36
CA GLY A 222 -19.57 -11.60 5.46
C GLY A 222 -19.08 -11.36 4.04
N GLU A 223 -18.80 -10.12 3.62
CA GLU A 223 -18.21 -9.86 2.30
C GLU A 223 -16.72 -10.27 2.24
N VAL A 224 -16.36 -10.93 1.14
CA VAL A 224 -14.99 -11.39 0.90
C VAL A 224 -14.13 -10.25 0.32
N ALA A 225 -13.00 -9.98 0.95
CA ALA A 225 -12.05 -9.00 0.44
C ALA A 225 -11.37 -9.53 -0.82
N ARG A 226 -11.60 -8.88 -1.97
CA ARG A 226 -10.98 -9.23 -3.27
C ARG A 226 -9.63 -8.54 -3.50
N SER A 227 -9.21 -7.68 -2.59
CA SER A 227 -7.96 -6.91 -2.66
C SER A 227 -7.43 -6.64 -1.25
N PRO A 228 -6.09 -6.54 -1.08
CA PRO A 228 -5.51 -6.10 0.19
C PRO A 228 -6.01 -4.71 0.61
N GLY A 229 -6.27 -4.52 1.93
CA GLY A 229 -6.67 -3.22 2.49
C GLY A 229 -8.17 -2.95 2.56
N MET A 230 -9.04 -3.92 2.21
CA MET A 230 -10.50 -3.71 2.19
C MET A 230 -11.21 -4.01 3.53
N LYS A 231 -10.70 -4.93 4.37
CA LYS A 231 -11.50 -5.59 5.42
C LYS A 231 -11.34 -5.04 6.84
N TYR A 232 -10.18 -4.52 7.21
CA TYR A 232 -9.88 -4.14 8.60
C TYR A 232 -9.59 -2.65 8.75
N LYS A 233 -9.51 -2.15 10.02
CA LYS A 233 -8.89 -0.86 10.30
C LYS A 233 -7.46 -0.90 9.76
N HIS A 234 -7.16 -0.08 8.79
CA HIS A 234 -5.87 -0.02 8.11
C HIS A 234 -5.28 1.38 8.20
N TYR A 235 -3.95 1.45 8.16
CA TYR A 235 -3.20 2.71 8.07
C TYR A 235 -3.38 3.65 9.27
N ALA A 236 -3.94 3.16 10.38
CA ALA A 236 -4.30 4.00 11.50
C ALA A 236 -3.10 4.24 12.41
N PRO A 237 -2.78 5.51 12.74
CA PRO A 237 -1.96 5.85 13.87
C PRO A 237 -2.67 5.47 15.18
N LYS A 238 -1.98 5.58 16.31
CA LYS A 238 -2.58 5.43 17.64
C LYS A 238 -3.59 6.54 17.92
N ALA A 239 -3.30 7.75 17.42
CA ALA A 239 -4.17 8.90 17.52
C ALA A 239 -5.55 8.66 16.90
N GLN A 240 -6.56 9.30 17.48
CA GLN A 240 -7.88 9.36 16.89
C GLN A 240 -7.92 10.39 15.78
N VAL A 241 -7.94 9.97 14.52
CA VAL A 241 -8.04 10.87 13.36
C VAL A 241 -9.50 11.16 13.03
N THR A 242 -9.81 12.44 12.74
CA THR A 242 -11.09 12.92 12.20
C THR A 242 -10.80 13.78 10.98
N ILE A 243 -11.41 13.46 9.85
CA ILE A 243 -11.29 14.25 8.62
C ILE A 243 -12.29 15.38 8.68
N LEU A 244 -11.84 16.61 8.45
CA LEU A 244 -12.70 17.80 8.34
C LEU A 244 -12.82 18.16 6.86
N ARG A 245 -14.01 18.03 6.29
CA ARG A 245 -14.30 18.41 4.91
C ARG A 245 -14.79 19.84 4.86
N SER A 246 -13.91 20.76 4.44
CA SER A 246 -14.18 22.19 4.39
C SER A 246 -13.08 22.94 3.65
N ASP A 247 -13.28 24.23 3.42
CA ASP A 247 -12.19 25.16 3.13
C ASP A 247 -11.26 25.35 4.34
N PHE A 248 -10.12 26.03 4.13
CA PHE A 248 -9.13 26.23 5.18
C PHE A 248 -9.64 27.13 6.33
N ALA A 249 -10.46 28.13 6.03
CA ALA A 249 -10.97 29.08 7.06
C ALA A 249 -11.84 28.35 8.10
N LYS A 250 -12.74 27.51 7.62
CA LYS A 250 -13.61 26.68 8.50
C LYS A 250 -12.81 25.61 9.23
N TYR A 251 -11.86 24.94 8.54
CA TYR A 251 -10.95 23.99 9.17
C TYR A 251 -10.19 24.64 10.34
N LYS A 252 -9.56 25.80 10.10
CA LYS A 252 -8.83 26.54 11.10
C LYS A 252 -9.73 26.92 12.30
N ALA A 253 -10.90 27.49 12.03
CA ALA A 253 -11.86 27.85 13.10
C ALA A 253 -12.26 26.63 13.93
N TYR A 254 -12.48 25.47 13.31
CA TYR A 254 -12.81 24.25 14.03
C TYR A 254 -11.63 23.78 14.91
N VAL A 255 -10.41 23.79 14.39
CA VAL A 255 -9.19 23.42 15.16
C VAL A 255 -8.97 24.39 16.32
N GLU A 256 -9.17 25.71 16.11
CA GLU A 256 -9.09 26.73 17.17
C GLU A 256 -10.09 26.44 18.30
N GLN A 257 -11.32 26.11 17.96
CA GLN A 257 -12.38 25.81 18.93
C GLN A 257 -12.11 24.54 19.75
N HIS A 258 -11.37 23.56 19.16
CA HIS A 258 -11.10 22.26 19.77
C HIS A 258 -9.64 22.11 20.23
N ALA A 259 -8.89 23.21 20.28
CA ALA A 259 -7.49 23.18 20.69
C ALA A 259 -7.36 22.77 22.17
N ALA A 260 -6.58 21.72 22.43
CA ALA A 260 -6.31 21.19 23.76
C ALA A 260 -4.96 20.43 23.76
N PRO A 261 -4.37 20.13 24.91
CA PRO A 261 -3.21 19.23 24.97
C PRO A 261 -3.50 17.90 24.28
N GLY A 262 -2.54 17.39 23.50
CA GLY A 262 -2.69 16.14 22.73
C GLY A 262 -3.42 16.29 21.38
N VAL A 263 -4.00 17.46 21.08
CA VAL A 263 -4.62 17.75 19.78
C VAL A 263 -3.56 18.20 18.77
N TRP A 264 -3.59 17.61 17.58
CA TRP A 264 -2.71 17.89 16.45
C TRP A 264 -3.51 18.17 15.18
N ALA A 265 -2.91 18.92 14.28
CA ALA A 265 -3.42 19.13 12.93
C ALA A 265 -2.63 18.30 11.92
N LEU A 266 -3.32 17.68 10.98
CA LEU A 266 -2.76 17.09 9.76
C LEU A 266 -3.26 17.93 8.58
N CYS A 267 -2.40 18.76 8.00
CA CYS A 267 -2.82 19.82 7.08
C CYS A 267 -1.96 19.87 5.82
N PHE A 268 -2.32 20.75 4.89
CA PHE A 268 -1.54 20.95 3.67
C PHE A 268 -0.38 21.92 3.91
N ASP A 269 0.61 21.84 3.02
CA ASP A 269 1.83 22.65 3.09
C ASP A 269 1.51 24.15 3.18
N GLY A 270 2.11 24.84 4.17
CA GLY A 270 1.93 26.27 4.45
C GLY A 270 0.69 26.64 5.26
N GLU A 271 -0.17 25.68 5.62
CA GLU A 271 -1.32 25.93 6.50
C GLU A 271 -0.95 25.83 7.99
N GLY A 272 0.01 24.98 8.34
CA GLY A 272 0.31 24.60 9.70
C GLY A 272 0.72 25.76 10.60
N ALA A 273 1.54 26.69 10.10
CA ALA A 273 2.00 27.86 10.85
C ALA A 273 0.87 28.83 11.29
N GLN A 274 -0.33 28.68 10.73
CA GLN A 274 -1.51 29.50 11.04
C GLN A 274 -2.43 28.84 12.09
N LEU A 275 -2.09 27.64 12.59
CA LEU A 275 -2.90 26.86 13.51
C LEU A 275 -2.39 27.01 14.95
N PRO A 276 -3.27 26.97 15.97
CA PRO A 276 -2.89 27.12 17.38
C PRO A 276 -2.44 25.82 18.05
N VAL A 277 -2.35 24.72 17.29
CA VAL A 277 -1.95 23.39 17.77
C VAL A 277 -0.72 22.89 17.02
N PRO A 278 0.04 21.94 17.55
CA PRO A 278 1.09 21.26 16.81
C PRO A 278 0.53 20.64 15.53
N PHE A 279 1.34 20.59 14.48
CA PHE A 279 0.89 20.15 13.16
C PHE A 279 1.92 19.28 12.43
N ILE A 280 1.43 18.51 11.48
CA ILE A 280 2.22 17.85 10.45
C ILE A 280 1.61 18.18 9.11
N GLU A 281 2.44 18.61 8.17
CA GLU A 281 2.05 18.85 6.79
C GLU A 281 2.25 17.58 5.96
N TYR A 282 1.32 17.27 5.05
CA TYR A 282 1.36 16.03 4.26
C TYR A 282 1.26 16.24 2.76
N GLY A 283 1.73 17.40 2.29
CA GLY A 283 1.79 17.76 0.88
C GLY A 283 0.93 18.94 0.51
N LYS A 284 1.08 19.40 -0.72
CA LYS A 284 0.42 20.60 -1.22
C LYS A 284 -1.08 20.41 -1.41
N ASN A 285 -1.87 21.46 -1.14
CA ASN A 285 -3.28 21.47 -1.50
C ASN A 285 -3.44 21.28 -3.03
N HIS A 286 -4.44 20.54 -3.47
CA HIS A 286 -4.72 20.16 -4.86
C HIS A 286 -3.59 19.40 -5.58
N ASP A 287 -2.66 18.79 -4.84
CA ASP A 287 -1.58 17.99 -5.39
C ASP A 287 -1.57 16.58 -4.75
N GLY A 288 -2.37 15.69 -5.32
CA GLY A 288 -2.47 14.31 -4.85
C GLY A 288 -1.16 13.52 -4.90
N VAL A 289 -0.21 13.91 -5.76
CA VAL A 289 1.10 13.24 -5.87
C VAL A 289 1.95 13.55 -4.64
N THR A 290 2.09 14.83 -4.26
CA THR A 290 2.85 15.19 -3.06
C THR A 290 2.17 14.67 -1.79
N GLN A 291 0.84 14.71 -1.73
CA GLN A 291 0.07 14.15 -0.62
C GLN A 291 0.26 12.64 -0.48
N ALA A 292 0.22 11.89 -1.58
CA ALA A 292 0.45 10.44 -1.57
C ALA A 292 1.86 10.10 -1.06
N HIS A 293 2.87 10.86 -1.49
CA HIS A 293 4.26 10.67 -1.09
C HIS A 293 4.45 10.83 0.43
N HIS A 294 3.81 11.81 1.05
CA HIS A 294 4.03 12.16 2.46
C HIS A 294 3.03 11.53 3.46
N LEU A 295 1.86 11.05 3.00
CA LEU A 295 0.77 10.64 3.89
C LEU A 295 1.19 9.64 4.98
N PHE A 296 1.85 8.55 4.60
CA PHE A 296 2.18 7.50 5.57
C PHE A 296 3.29 7.93 6.55
N THR A 297 4.27 8.69 6.08
CA THR A 297 5.28 9.30 6.95
C THR A 297 4.62 10.25 7.93
N ALA A 298 3.73 11.12 7.49
CA ALA A 298 2.98 12.04 8.33
C ALA A 298 2.15 11.31 9.40
N LEU A 299 1.44 10.23 9.03
CA LEU A 299 0.68 9.42 9.98
C LEU A 299 1.58 8.71 11.01
N ARG A 300 2.80 8.29 10.64
CA ARG A 300 3.78 7.71 11.56
C ARG A 300 4.39 8.76 12.49
N ASP A 301 4.61 9.96 11.98
CA ASP A 301 5.18 11.06 12.76
C ASP A 301 4.20 11.55 13.82
N LEU A 302 2.89 11.52 13.60
CA LEU A 302 1.89 11.74 14.64
C LEU A 302 2.10 10.80 15.84
N ASP A 303 2.35 9.51 15.58
CA ASP A 303 2.64 8.53 16.63
C ASP A 303 3.96 8.81 17.35
N LYS A 304 5.01 9.21 16.62
CA LYS A 304 6.33 9.55 17.19
C LYS A 304 6.26 10.76 18.12
N HIS A 305 5.36 11.70 17.81
CA HIS A 305 5.18 12.92 18.63
C HIS A 305 4.08 12.78 19.71
N GLY A 306 3.44 11.62 19.82
CA GLY A 306 2.46 11.35 20.85
C GLY A 306 1.12 12.08 20.66
N ALA A 307 0.71 12.32 19.42
CA ALA A 307 -0.61 12.84 19.12
C ALA A 307 -1.71 11.91 19.65
N GLU A 308 -2.75 12.48 20.28
CA GLU A 308 -3.89 11.73 20.80
C GLU A 308 -5.13 11.92 19.91
N ILE A 309 -5.40 13.17 19.51
CA ILE A 309 -6.51 13.56 18.62
C ILE A 309 -5.92 14.31 17.44
N VAL A 310 -6.35 13.96 16.24
CA VAL A 310 -5.88 14.58 15.00
C VAL A 310 -7.06 15.04 14.16
N TYR A 311 -7.05 16.32 13.81
CA TYR A 311 -7.95 16.88 12.82
C TYR A 311 -7.20 16.99 11.49
N ALA A 312 -7.69 16.26 10.48
CA ALA A 312 -7.06 16.17 9.18
C ALA A 312 -7.80 16.97 8.11
N ARG A 313 -7.06 17.71 7.29
CA ARG A 313 -7.59 18.29 6.04
C ARG A 313 -8.05 17.16 5.13
N CYS A 314 -9.19 17.37 4.46
CA CYS A 314 -9.72 16.41 3.49
C CYS A 314 -9.04 16.61 2.13
N PRO A 315 -8.37 15.60 1.55
CA PRO A 315 -7.90 15.66 0.17
C PRO A 315 -9.06 15.58 -0.81
N GLU A 316 -8.81 15.89 -2.07
CA GLU A 316 -9.76 15.67 -3.17
C GLU A 316 -10.02 14.17 -3.36
N GLN A 317 -11.09 13.84 -4.11
CA GLN A 317 -11.53 12.46 -4.29
C GLN A 317 -11.45 12.01 -5.76
N ASP A 318 -10.55 12.59 -6.52
CA ASP A 318 -10.28 12.31 -7.92
C ASP A 318 -8.79 12.04 -8.17
N GLY A 319 -8.46 11.52 -9.33
CA GLY A 319 -7.08 11.23 -9.73
C GLY A 319 -6.29 10.49 -8.64
N VAL A 320 -5.05 10.93 -8.38
CA VAL A 320 -4.19 10.37 -7.32
C VAL A 320 -4.71 10.72 -5.92
N SER A 321 -5.40 11.86 -5.75
CA SER A 321 -5.98 12.26 -4.46
C SER A 321 -7.03 11.27 -3.95
N MET A 322 -7.73 10.55 -4.84
CA MET A 322 -8.62 9.44 -4.45
C MET A 322 -7.86 8.36 -3.65
N ALA A 323 -6.61 8.07 -4.00
CA ALA A 323 -5.80 7.12 -3.25
C ALA A 323 -5.46 7.66 -1.84
N VAL A 324 -5.11 8.93 -1.74
CA VAL A 324 -4.84 9.60 -0.46
C VAL A 324 -6.09 9.57 0.43
N TYR A 325 -7.24 9.99 -0.12
CA TYR A 325 -8.52 9.96 0.60
C TYR A 325 -8.88 8.55 1.08
N ASN A 326 -8.73 7.54 0.21
CA ASN A 326 -9.00 6.14 0.57
C ASN A 326 -8.16 5.64 1.75
N ARG A 327 -6.87 6.04 1.86
CA ARG A 327 -6.01 5.69 3.01
C ARG A 327 -6.38 6.48 4.25
N LEU A 328 -6.62 7.77 4.10
CA LEU A 328 -6.95 8.66 5.21
C LEU A 328 -8.31 8.34 5.84
N ILE A 329 -9.35 8.04 5.03
CA ILE A 329 -10.67 7.65 5.56
C ILE A 329 -10.62 6.36 6.37
N ARG A 330 -9.75 5.40 5.97
CA ARG A 330 -9.52 4.16 6.72
C ARG A 330 -8.70 4.40 7.99
N ALA A 331 -7.68 5.27 7.94
CA ALA A 331 -6.94 5.72 9.12
C ALA A 331 -7.87 6.40 10.13
N ALA A 332 -8.82 7.20 9.65
CA ALA A 332 -9.85 7.86 10.45
C ALA A 332 -11.00 6.94 10.90
N ALA A 333 -10.98 5.64 10.54
CA ALA A 333 -12.09 4.71 10.80
C ALA A 333 -13.45 5.28 10.34
N PHE A 334 -13.46 5.94 9.18
CA PHE A 334 -14.62 6.60 8.54
C PHE A 334 -15.22 7.77 9.31
N ARG A 335 -14.44 8.40 10.23
CA ARG A 335 -14.86 9.64 10.91
C ARG A 335 -14.62 10.84 10.01
N VAL A 336 -15.70 11.42 9.52
CA VAL A 336 -15.71 12.65 8.70
C VAL A 336 -16.70 13.63 9.29
N VAL A 337 -16.32 14.90 9.36
CA VAL A 337 -17.18 16.02 9.75
C VAL A 337 -17.25 16.98 8.57
N GLU A 338 -18.43 17.30 8.14
CA GLU A 338 -18.74 18.35 7.13
C GLU A 338 -18.92 19.69 7.87
N LEU A 339 -18.16 20.74 7.49
CA LEU A 339 -18.18 22.06 8.14
C LEU A 339 -18.76 23.15 7.24
#